data_7d7fd656e10bcda43d93739ea2650b23
#
_entry.id   7d7fd656e10bcda43d93739ea2650b23
#
_cell.length_a   1.000
_cell.length_b   1.000
_cell.length_c   1.000
_cell.angle_alpha   90.00
_cell.angle_beta   90.00
_cell.angle_gamma   90.00
#
_symmetry.space_group_name_H-M   'P 1'
#
loop_
_entity.id
_entity.type
_entity.pdbx_description
1 polymer ?
#
loop_
_entity_poly.entity_id
_entity_poly.type
_entity_poly.pdbx_seq_one_letter_code
_entity_poly.pdbx_strand_id
1 'polypeptide(L)'
;MVNLALANGESLWDNHDNGKPCDSSGTVIDLTKLTIEQSLNFIENAISMGKSFISIARGKSFIEAAIRHPQVRTICSLRDPKKTCLSNYNYDFYLAEAHDRNLSDYIQRKQYSNPFIKSILHLGGDDEVKQNSVGKAVSVLQNFDVLIELGHPDSDRLISQHLGWNNFDVKSHSTQAEDRLWKVVNMIKKGRLIRAVTLMLGRKRGTLEEVPEATIHLDQELMNRLFKPG
;
A
#
# COMPACT_ATOMS: atom_id res chain seq x y z
N MET A 1 7.46 1.26 5.00
CA MET A 1 8.61 0.90 4.12
C MET A 1 9.52 2.10 3.81
N VAL A 2 9.01 3.25 3.29
CA VAL A 2 9.87 4.40 2.89
C VAL A 2 10.79 4.90 4.01
N ASN A 3 10.23 5.19 5.20
CA ASN A 3 11.06 5.63 6.33
C ASN A 3 12.07 4.57 6.76
N LEU A 4 11.72 3.29 6.64
CA LEU A 4 12.60 2.18 6.92
C LEU A 4 13.75 2.11 5.91
N ALA A 5 13.46 2.29 4.62
CA ALA A 5 14.47 2.36 3.57
C ALA A 5 15.47 3.51 3.84
N LEU A 6 14.96 4.71 4.11
CA LEU A 6 15.79 5.87 4.43
C LEU A 6 16.66 5.66 5.68
N ALA A 7 16.11 5.05 6.73
CA ALA A 7 16.86 4.74 7.95
C ALA A 7 17.98 3.72 7.74
N ASN A 8 17.90 2.93 6.67
CA ASN A 8 18.92 1.96 6.27
C ASN A 8 19.80 2.44 5.11
N GLY A 9 19.79 3.74 4.81
CA GLY A 9 20.71 4.37 3.86
C GLY A 9 20.31 4.25 2.40
N GLU A 10 19.07 3.84 2.12
CA GLU A 10 18.59 3.77 0.74
C GLU A 10 18.41 5.15 0.12
N SER A 11 18.79 5.28 -1.15
CA SER A 11 18.66 6.48 -1.95
C SER A 11 17.34 6.49 -2.70
N LEU A 12 16.47 7.44 -2.37
CA LEU A 12 15.21 7.64 -3.06
C LEU A 12 15.34 8.65 -4.20
N TRP A 13 14.31 8.76 -5.00
CA TRP A 13 14.16 9.84 -5.97
C TRP A 13 14.14 11.19 -5.24
N ASP A 14 14.83 12.21 -5.76
CA ASP A 14 14.98 13.51 -5.09
C ASP A 14 13.63 14.17 -4.83
N ASN A 15 12.73 14.07 -5.82
CA ASN A 15 11.32 14.40 -5.66
C ASN A 15 10.51 13.11 -5.58
N HIS A 16 9.89 12.85 -4.44
CA HIS A 16 9.06 11.65 -4.29
C HIS A 16 7.81 11.90 -3.43
N ASP A 17 6.72 11.22 -3.76
CA ASP A 17 5.54 11.10 -2.92
C ASP A 17 5.53 9.71 -2.26
N ASN A 18 5.89 9.64 -0.99
CA ASN A 18 5.95 8.40 -0.23
C ASN A 18 6.75 7.29 -0.95
N GLY A 19 7.93 7.64 -1.50
CA GLY A 19 8.83 6.75 -2.23
C GLY A 19 8.47 6.49 -3.69
N LYS A 20 7.33 7.03 -4.18
CA LYS A 20 7.01 7.02 -5.60
C LYS A 20 7.75 8.15 -6.28
N PRO A 21 8.46 7.89 -7.38
CA PRO A 21 9.20 8.92 -8.08
C PRO A 21 8.27 10.01 -8.63
N CYS A 22 8.70 11.26 -8.51
CA CYS A 22 8.04 12.42 -9.10
C CYS A 22 8.94 13.05 -10.17
N ASP A 23 8.33 13.74 -11.12
CA ASP A 23 9.02 14.56 -12.10
C ASP A 23 9.50 15.89 -11.49
N SER A 24 10.12 16.74 -12.29
CA SER A 24 10.61 18.05 -11.86
C SER A 24 9.51 19.02 -11.41
N SER A 25 8.26 18.77 -11.79
CA SER A 25 7.08 19.54 -11.33
C SER A 25 6.53 19.06 -9.99
N GLY A 26 7.05 17.94 -9.46
CA GLY A 26 6.53 17.27 -8.27
C GLY A 26 5.33 16.36 -8.54
N THR A 27 5.01 16.11 -9.82
CA THR A 27 3.94 15.18 -10.20
C THR A 27 4.45 13.74 -10.17
N VAL A 28 3.69 12.84 -9.52
CA VAL A 28 4.04 11.41 -9.46
C VAL A 28 4.09 10.82 -10.86
N ILE A 29 5.22 10.18 -11.20
CA ILE A 29 5.37 9.46 -12.46
C ILE A 29 4.48 8.22 -12.43
N ASP A 30 3.58 8.11 -13.39
CA ASP A 30 2.62 7.01 -13.45
C ASP A 30 3.26 5.74 -14.04
N LEU A 31 3.92 4.98 -13.18
CA LEU A 31 4.56 3.72 -13.54
C LEU A 31 3.56 2.63 -13.99
N THR A 32 2.27 2.83 -13.77
CA THR A 32 1.24 1.83 -14.16
C THR A 32 1.01 1.78 -15.66
N LYS A 33 1.37 2.85 -16.37
CA LYS A 33 1.17 2.99 -17.83
C LYS A 33 2.36 2.50 -18.64
N LEU A 34 3.47 2.19 -18.00
CA LEU A 34 4.68 1.74 -18.70
C LEU A 34 4.50 0.33 -19.27
N THR A 35 5.07 0.09 -20.43
CA THR A 35 5.29 -1.27 -20.94
C THR A 35 6.41 -1.95 -20.15
N ILE A 36 6.62 -3.25 -20.35
CA ILE A 36 7.73 -3.98 -19.70
C ILE A 36 9.09 -3.36 -20.12
N GLU A 37 9.28 -3.08 -21.40
CA GLU A 37 10.50 -2.48 -21.92
C GLU A 37 10.75 -1.08 -21.32
N GLN A 38 9.74 -0.22 -21.31
CA GLN A 38 9.83 1.09 -20.66
C GLN A 38 10.12 0.99 -19.16
N SER A 39 9.57 -0.02 -18.51
CA SER A 39 9.81 -0.29 -17.09
C SER A 39 11.26 -0.74 -16.85
N LEU A 40 11.82 -1.61 -17.67
CA LEU A 40 13.23 -2.00 -17.60
C LEU A 40 14.15 -0.79 -17.80
N ASN A 41 13.91 0.00 -18.84
CA ASN A 41 14.69 1.23 -19.10
C ASN A 41 14.60 2.21 -17.93
N PHE A 42 13.42 2.33 -17.29
CA PHE A 42 13.26 3.18 -16.11
C PHE A 42 14.06 2.67 -14.91
N ILE A 43 14.06 1.35 -14.69
CA ILE A 43 14.83 0.70 -13.61
C ILE A 43 16.34 0.91 -13.84
N GLU A 44 16.83 0.64 -15.04
CA GLU A 44 18.24 0.81 -15.38
C GLU A 44 18.69 2.28 -15.22
N ASN A 45 17.84 3.22 -15.65
CA ASN A 45 18.11 4.64 -15.44
C ASN A 45 18.14 5.00 -13.95
N ALA A 46 17.22 4.49 -13.15
CA ALA A 46 17.23 4.68 -11.70
C ALA A 46 18.52 4.17 -11.07
N ILE A 47 18.96 2.96 -11.43
CA ILE A 47 20.21 2.37 -10.96
C ILE A 47 21.41 3.23 -11.37
N SER A 48 21.48 3.69 -12.64
CA SER A 48 22.55 4.55 -13.13
C SER A 48 22.64 5.91 -12.41
N MET A 49 21.51 6.41 -11.90
CA MET A 49 21.42 7.61 -11.08
C MET A 49 21.72 7.35 -9.58
N GLY A 50 22.11 6.13 -9.21
CA GLY A 50 22.36 5.76 -7.82
C GLY A 50 21.12 5.69 -6.94
N LYS A 51 19.94 5.54 -7.53
CA LYS A 51 18.69 5.36 -6.76
C LYS A 51 18.55 3.88 -6.39
N SER A 52 18.31 3.60 -5.11
CA SER A 52 18.27 2.23 -4.61
C SER A 52 16.90 1.79 -4.09
N PHE A 53 15.94 2.72 -3.98
CA PHE A 53 14.60 2.39 -3.51
C PHE A 53 13.49 3.09 -4.29
N ILE A 54 12.51 2.30 -4.72
CA ILE A 54 11.27 2.78 -5.36
C ILE A 54 10.08 2.10 -4.69
N SER A 55 9.09 2.88 -4.28
CA SER A 55 7.82 2.38 -3.76
C SER A 55 6.75 2.44 -4.85
N ILE A 56 6.06 1.34 -5.08
CA ILE A 56 4.93 1.29 -6.00
C ILE A 56 3.72 0.64 -5.32
N ALA A 57 2.52 1.10 -5.66
CA ALA A 57 1.29 0.48 -5.15
C ALA A 57 0.63 -0.42 -6.21
N ARG A 58 0.87 -0.15 -7.49
CA ARG A 58 0.27 -0.85 -8.64
C ARG A 58 1.21 -0.71 -9.84
N GLY A 59 1.04 -1.56 -10.87
CA GLY A 59 1.81 -1.47 -12.10
C GLY A 59 2.31 -2.84 -12.55
N LYS A 60 1.43 -3.61 -13.23
CA LYS A 60 1.72 -4.99 -13.64
C LYS A 60 3.07 -5.08 -14.38
N SER A 61 3.22 -4.30 -15.44
CA SER A 61 4.44 -4.35 -16.27
C SER A 61 5.69 -3.95 -15.49
N PHE A 62 5.57 -2.95 -14.59
CA PHE A 62 6.69 -2.51 -13.77
C PHE A 62 7.10 -3.57 -12.74
N ILE A 63 6.13 -4.19 -12.09
CA ILE A 63 6.38 -5.29 -11.13
C ILE A 63 7.03 -6.47 -11.85
N GLU A 64 6.52 -6.85 -13.02
CA GLU A 64 7.07 -7.93 -13.83
C GLU A 64 8.51 -7.63 -14.29
N ALA A 65 8.79 -6.41 -14.71
CA ALA A 65 10.14 -5.96 -15.06
C ALA A 65 11.07 -6.01 -13.85
N ALA A 66 10.62 -5.51 -12.69
CA ALA A 66 11.41 -5.53 -11.45
C ALA A 66 11.75 -6.95 -10.99
N ILE A 67 10.79 -7.88 -11.02
CA ILE A 67 11.01 -9.28 -10.66
C ILE A 67 12.05 -9.95 -11.58
N ARG A 68 12.08 -9.58 -12.86
CA ARG A 68 13.01 -10.16 -13.83
C ARG A 68 14.39 -9.52 -13.83
N HIS A 69 14.53 -8.34 -13.21
CA HIS A 69 15.79 -7.59 -13.28
C HIS A 69 16.82 -8.12 -12.25
N PRO A 70 18.03 -8.54 -12.68
CA PRO A 70 18.97 -9.27 -11.82
C PRO A 70 19.53 -8.45 -10.65
N GLN A 71 19.54 -7.13 -10.76
CA GLN A 71 20.06 -6.22 -9.72
C GLN A 71 18.95 -5.69 -8.78
N VAL A 72 17.67 -6.01 -9.03
CA VAL A 72 16.55 -5.53 -8.24
C VAL A 72 16.14 -6.59 -7.22
N ARG A 73 15.87 -6.16 -6.00
CA ARG A 73 15.21 -6.95 -4.97
C ARG A 73 13.80 -6.46 -4.76
N THR A 74 12.86 -7.36 -4.85
CA THR A 74 11.43 -7.04 -4.77
C THR A 74 10.87 -7.42 -3.41
N ILE A 75 10.17 -6.47 -2.78
CA ILE A 75 9.49 -6.70 -1.50
C ILE A 75 8.01 -6.43 -1.69
N CYS A 76 7.18 -7.37 -1.25
CA CYS A 76 5.76 -7.14 -1.09
C CYS A 76 5.39 -7.18 0.39
N SER A 77 4.74 -6.11 0.86
CA SER A 77 4.23 -6.03 2.22
C SER A 77 2.72 -6.11 2.22
N LEU A 78 2.19 -7.10 2.88
CA LEU A 78 0.76 -7.29 3.09
C LEU A 78 0.42 -6.98 4.55
N ARG A 79 -0.80 -6.58 4.79
CA ARG A 79 -1.33 -6.28 6.13
C ARG A 79 -2.61 -7.07 6.33
N ASP A 80 -3.00 -7.27 7.58
CA ASP A 80 -4.31 -7.80 7.91
C ASP A 80 -5.42 -7.13 7.07
N PRO A 81 -6.28 -7.88 6.34
CA PRO A 81 -7.26 -7.32 5.44
C PRO A 81 -8.29 -6.40 6.12
N LYS A 82 -8.71 -6.72 7.36
CA LYS A 82 -9.64 -5.86 8.13
C LYS A 82 -8.98 -4.53 8.48
N LYS A 83 -7.73 -4.58 8.96
CA LYS A 83 -6.96 -3.38 9.29
C LYS A 83 -6.72 -2.53 8.04
N THR A 84 -6.53 -3.15 6.89
CA THR A 84 -6.35 -2.45 5.61
C THR A 84 -7.63 -1.77 5.17
N CYS A 85 -8.78 -2.45 5.24
CA CYS A 85 -10.08 -1.87 4.93
C CYS A 85 -10.37 -0.62 5.79
N LEU A 86 -10.18 -0.75 7.10
CA LEU A 86 -10.37 0.35 8.05
C LEU A 86 -9.40 1.50 7.81
N SER A 87 -8.13 1.18 7.48
CA SER A 87 -7.12 2.19 7.15
C SER A 87 -7.48 2.97 5.89
N ASN A 88 -7.93 2.28 4.84
CA ASN A 88 -8.36 2.90 3.58
C ASN A 88 -9.59 3.80 3.78
N TYR A 89 -10.58 3.35 4.54
CA TYR A 89 -11.73 4.17 4.92
C TYR A 89 -11.31 5.48 5.60
N ASN A 90 -10.37 5.42 6.54
CA ASN A 90 -9.86 6.60 7.20
C ASN A 90 -9.05 7.50 6.26
N TYR A 91 -8.20 6.91 5.42
CA TYR A 91 -7.36 7.63 4.47
C TYR A 91 -8.19 8.36 3.40
N ASP A 92 -9.14 7.67 2.76
CA ASP A 92 -10.02 8.26 1.75
C ASP A 92 -10.86 9.41 2.33
N PHE A 93 -11.25 9.32 3.60
CA PHE A 93 -11.91 10.42 4.27
C PHE A 93 -11.01 11.65 4.39
N TYR A 94 -9.73 11.47 4.75
CA TYR A 94 -8.78 12.59 4.87
C TYR A 94 -8.42 13.21 3.52
N LEU A 95 -8.32 12.40 2.47
CA LEU A 95 -8.08 12.90 1.12
C LEU A 95 -9.29 13.61 0.50
N ALA A 96 -10.42 13.56 1.16
CA ALA A 96 -11.65 14.10 0.65
C ALA A 96 -12.32 13.25 -0.46
N GLU A 97 -11.92 12.01 -0.62
CA GLU A 97 -12.49 11.06 -1.58
C GLU A 97 -13.69 10.29 -1.03
N ALA A 98 -13.80 10.16 0.29
CA ALA A 98 -14.92 9.53 0.95
C ALA A 98 -15.79 10.54 1.68
N HIS A 99 -17.11 10.50 1.43
CA HIS A 99 -18.13 11.26 2.12
C HIS A 99 -18.96 10.41 3.07
N ASP A 100 -18.65 9.12 3.14
CA ASP A 100 -19.42 8.14 3.88
C ASP A 100 -19.37 8.42 5.38
N ARG A 101 -20.56 8.36 6.03
CA ARG A 101 -20.68 8.64 7.46
C ARG A 101 -20.17 7.50 8.32
N ASN A 102 -20.19 6.28 7.80
CA ASN A 102 -19.76 5.08 8.48
C ASN A 102 -19.04 4.11 7.52
N LEU A 103 -18.41 3.09 8.09
CA LEU A 103 -17.63 2.10 7.33
C LEU A 103 -18.49 1.25 6.41
N SER A 104 -19.74 0.90 6.81
CA SER A 104 -20.65 0.10 6.00
C SER A 104 -21.01 0.80 4.70
N ASP A 105 -21.37 2.09 4.75
CA ASP A 105 -21.68 2.88 3.57
C ASP A 105 -20.47 2.98 2.63
N TYR A 106 -19.27 3.14 3.21
CA TYR A 106 -18.01 3.15 2.46
C TYR A 106 -17.78 1.84 1.70
N ILE A 107 -17.93 0.71 2.40
CA ILE A 107 -17.73 -0.63 1.82
C ILE A 107 -18.70 -0.85 0.65
N GLN A 108 -19.98 -0.51 0.85
CA GLN A 108 -21.00 -0.65 -0.20
C GLN A 108 -20.70 0.24 -1.42
N ARG A 109 -20.42 1.52 -1.18
CA ARG A 109 -20.14 2.49 -2.25
C ARG A 109 -18.89 2.14 -3.06
N LYS A 110 -17.83 1.72 -2.40
CA LYS A 110 -16.57 1.35 -3.07
C LYS A 110 -16.60 -0.06 -3.65
N GLN A 111 -17.68 -0.80 -3.49
CA GLN A 111 -17.75 -2.23 -3.83
C GLN A 111 -16.52 -2.98 -3.30
N TYR A 112 -16.19 -2.69 -2.05
CA TYR A 112 -14.96 -3.14 -1.41
C TYR A 112 -15.02 -4.65 -1.21
N SER A 113 -14.34 -5.38 -2.08
CA SER A 113 -14.33 -6.85 -2.08
C SER A 113 -12.93 -7.33 -2.43
N ASN A 114 -12.31 -8.04 -1.49
CA ASN A 114 -11.00 -8.69 -1.63
C ASN A 114 -9.96 -7.79 -2.34
N PRO A 115 -9.65 -6.61 -1.75
CA PRO A 115 -8.86 -5.58 -2.41
C PRO A 115 -7.41 -5.99 -2.69
N PHE A 116 -6.83 -6.90 -1.91
CA PHE A 116 -5.49 -7.40 -2.17
C PHE A 116 -5.44 -8.21 -3.44
N ILE A 117 -6.34 -9.20 -3.58
CA ILE A 117 -6.41 -10.02 -4.78
C ILE A 117 -6.69 -9.15 -6.00
N LYS A 118 -7.62 -8.19 -5.90
CA LYS A 118 -7.87 -7.22 -6.98
C LYS A 118 -6.61 -6.44 -7.35
N SER A 119 -5.88 -5.95 -6.37
CA SER A 119 -4.64 -5.21 -6.60
C SER A 119 -3.54 -6.07 -7.23
N ILE A 120 -3.31 -7.26 -6.69
CA ILE A 120 -2.27 -8.20 -7.15
C ILE A 120 -2.53 -8.68 -8.59
N LEU A 121 -3.80 -8.99 -8.89
CA LEU A 121 -4.20 -9.46 -10.20
C LEU A 121 -4.60 -8.34 -11.17
N HIS A 122 -4.48 -7.07 -10.74
CA HIS A 122 -4.85 -5.88 -11.53
C HIS A 122 -6.30 -5.90 -12.03
N LEU A 123 -7.22 -6.41 -11.20
CA LEU A 123 -8.64 -6.44 -11.49
C LEU A 123 -9.27 -5.06 -11.24
N GLY A 124 -10.30 -4.73 -12.03
CA GLY A 124 -11.10 -3.53 -11.84
C GLY A 124 -11.96 -3.59 -10.56
N GLY A 125 -12.52 -2.44 -10.16
CA GLY A 125 -13.41 -2.36 -9.00
C GLY A 125 -14.61 -3.30 -9.11
N ASP A 126 -15.19 -3.40 -10.31
CA ASP A 126 -16.39 -4.18 -10.60
C ASP A 126 -16.09 -5.66 -10.92
N ASP A 127 -14.82 -6.03 -11.09
CA ASP A 127 -14.45 -7.40 -11.38
C ASP A 127 -14.71 -8.31 -10.18
N GLU A 128 -15.34 -9.45 -10.44
CA GLU A 128 -15.60 -10.46 -9.44
C GLU A 128 -14.31 -11.24 -9.09
N VAL A 129 -14.00 -11.32 -7.81
CA VAL A 129 -12.91 -12.17 -7.30
C VAL A 129 -13.47 -13.57 -7.02
N LYS A 130 -12.97 -14.57 -7.74
CA LYS A 130 -13.38 -15.98 -7.60
C LYS A 130 -12.40 -16.76 -6.74
N GLN A 131 -12.81 -17.94 -6.28
CA GLN A 131 -11.98 -18.83 -5.46
C GLN A 131 -10.61 -19.16 -6.12
N ASN A 132 -10.59 -19.37 -7.44
CA ASN A 132 -9.34 -19.63 -8.18
C ASN A 132 -8.41 -18.41 -8.25
N SER A 133 -8.90 -17.21 -7.98
CA SER A 133 -8.09 -15.99 -7.92
C SER A 133 -7.07 -16.02 -6.79
N VAL A 134 -7.37 -16.72 -5.68
CA VAL A 134 -6.43 -16.89 -4.56
C VAL A 134 -5.16 -17.59 -5.04
N GLY A 135 -5.30 -18.74 -5.73
CA GLY A 135 -4.15 -19.48 -6.26
C GLY A 135 -3.31 -18.65 -7.24
N LYS A 136 -3.98 -17.86 -8.12
CA LYS A 136 -3.28 -16.97 -9.04
C LYS A 136 -2.51 -15.86 -8.29
N ALA A 137 -3.13 -15.25 -7.27
CA ALA A 137 -2.47 -14.24 -6.45
C ALA A 137 -1.27 -14.80 -5.68
N VAL A 138 -1.39 -16.02 -5.11
CA VAL A 138 -0.26 -16.71 -4.49
C VAL A 138 0.89 -16.89 -5.48
N SER A 139 0.61 -17.38 -6.71
CA SER A 139 1.64 -17.57 -7.74
C SER A 139 2.34 -16.27 -8.14
N VAL A 140 1.60 -15.16 -8.20
CA VAL A 140 2.23 -13.85 -8.46
C VAL A 140 3.13 -13.43 -7.32
N LEU A 141 2.67 -13.56 -6.08
CA LEU A 141 3.41 -13.13 -4.89
C LEU A 141 4.65 -13.98 -4.62
N GLN A 142 4.62 -15.26 -4.95
CA GLN A 142 5.79 -16.16 -4.82
C GLN A 142 6.98 -15.78 -5.72
N ASN A 143 6.78 -14.89 -6.70
CA ASN A 143 7.89 -14.37 -7.51
C ASN A 143 8.61 -13.18 -6.86
N PHE A 144 8.11 -12.64 -5.74
CA PHE A 144 8.83 -11.61 -5.00
C PHE A 144 9.96 -12.24 -4.16
N ASP A 145 11.08 -11.53 -4.06
CA ASP A 145 12.21 -11.99 -3.24
C ASP A 145 11.84 -12.03 -1.75
N VAL A 146 11.02 -11.08 -1.28
CA VAL A 146 10.60 -10.99 0.12
C VAL A 146 9.12 -10.71 0.23
N LEU A 147 8.42 -11.56 0.96
CA LEU A 147 7.03 -11.33 1.38
C LEU A 147 6.99 -11.11 2.89
N ILE A 148 6.36 -10.03 3.32
CA ILE A 148 6.21 -9.71 4.74
C ILE A 148 4.74 -9.46 5.11
N GLU A 149 4.35 -9.95 6.27
CA GLU A 149 3.11 -9.55 6.93
C GLU A 149 3.41 -8.38 7.88
N LEU A 150 2.86 -7.21 7.61
CA LEU A 150 3.09 -6.02 8.43
C LEU A 150 2.60 -6.21 9.86
N GLY A 151 3.53 -6.08 10.82
CA GLY A 151 3.27 -6.28 12.24
C GLY A 151 3.52 -7.73 12.72
N HIS A 152 3.98 -8.62 11.85
CA HIS A 152 4.46 -9.94 12.26
C HIS A 152 5.87 -9.82 12.87
N PRO A 153 6.18 -10.52 13.98
CA PRO A 153 7.49 -10.42 14.64
C PRO A 153 8.68 -10.78 13.75
N ASP A 154 8.50 -11.72 12.82
CA ASP A 154 9.56 -12.14 11.91
C ASP A 154 9.82 -11.19 10.72
N SER A 155 9.00 -10.17 10.53
CA SER A 155 9.13 -9.26 9.38
C SER A 155 10.49 -8.58 9.34
N ASP A 156 10.96 -8.09 10.49
CA ASP A 156 12.25 -7.41 10.60
C ASP A 156 13.41 -8.36 10.30
N ARG A 157 13.32 -9.61 10.79
CA ARG A 157 14.29 -10.65 10.49
C ARG A 157 14.37 -10.98 9.00
N LEU A 158 13.24 -11.14 8.35
CA LEU A 158 13.17 -11.41 6.90
C LEU A 158 13.75 -10.26 6.09
N ILE A 159 13.41 -9.03 6.43
CA ILE A 159 13.96 -7.83 5.77
C ILE A 159 15.48 -7.78 5.97
N SER A 160 15.97 -8.00 7.19
CA SER A 160 17.40 -8.01 7.48
C SER A 160 18.15 -9.08 6.67
N GLN A 161 17.62 -10.30 6.61
CA GLN A 161 18.24 -11.42 5.88
C GLN A 161 18.34 -11.18 4.37
N HIS A 162 17.31 -10.56 3.76
CA HIS A 162 17.24 -10.41 2.31
C HIS A 162 17.80 -9.08 1.80
N LEU A 163 17.73 -8.01 2.59
CA LEU A 163 18.15 -6.66 2.19
C LEU A 163 19.34 -6.14 2.97
N GLY A 164 19.74 -6.80 4.05
CA GLY A 164 20.80 -6.31 4.94
C GLY A 164 20.37 -5.11 5.80
N TRP A 165 19.09 -4.77 5.85
CA TRP A 165 18.60 -3.67 6.68
C TRP A 165 18.56 -4.08 8.15
N ASN A 166 19.13 -3.23 9.00
CA ASN A 166 19.30 -3.55 10.44
C ASN A 166 18.76 -2.44 11.36
N ASN A 167 18.34 -1.31 10.79
CA ASN A 167 17.75 -0.22 11.56
C ASN A 167 16.23 -0.24 11.41
N PHE A 168 15.54 -0.76 12.42
CA PHE A 168 14.08 -0.88 12.50
C PHE A 168 13.44 0.12 13.45
N ASP A 169 14.25 0.95 14.15
CA ASP A 169 13.73 2.00 15.03
C ASP A 169 13.22 3.20 14.23
N VAL A 170 12.13 2.97 13.53
CA VAL A 170 11.50 3.98 12.67
C VAL A 170 10.12 4.29 13.20
N LYS A 171 9.88 5.55 13.55
CA LYS A 171 8.53 6.00 13.90
C LYS A 171 7.58 5.77 12.73
N SER A 172 6.68 4.79 12.88
CA SER A 172 5.59 4.63 11.94
C SER A 172 4.67 5.86 12.01
N HIS A 173 4.26 6.40 10.89
CA HIS A 173 3.19 7.39 10.86
C HIS A 173 1.88 6.69 11.27
N SER A 174 1.66 6.59 12.59
CA SER A 174 0.37 6.15 13.09
C SER A 174 -0.63 7.28 12.94
N THR A 175 -1.82 6.97 12.45
CA THR A 175 -2.97 7.87 12.46
C THR A 175 -3.53 7.98 13.90
N GLN A 176 -2.68 8.36 14.88
CA GLN A 176 -3.08 8.50 16.27
C GLN A 176 -3.92 9.78 16.47
N ALA A 177 -4.62 9.82 17.57
CA ALA A 177 -5.52 10.92 17.92
C ALA A 177 -4.83 12.30 17.93
N GLU A 178 -3.53 12.35 18.23
CA GLU A 178 -2.70 13.56 18.24
C GLU A 178 -2.59 14.24 16.87
N ASP A 179 -2.62 13.48 15.79
CA ASP A 179 -2.65 14.01 14.42
C ASP A 179 -3.99 14.64 14.03
N ARG A 180 -5.03 14.48 14.85
CA ARG A 180 -6.40 14.92 14.48
C ARG A 180 -6.49 16.43 14.35
N LEU A 181 -5.91 17.17 15.29
CA LEU A 181 -5.91 18.64 15.25
C LEU A 181 -5.11 19.17 14.07
N TRP A 182 -3.95 18.61 13.81
CA TRP A 182 -3.13 19.00 12.67
C TRP A 182 -3.84 18.73 11.33
N LYS A 183 -4.53 17.60 11.21
CA LYS A 183 -5.33 17.25 10.03
C LYS A 183 -6.50 18.20 9.84
N VAL A 184 -7.21 18.56 10.91
CA VAL A 184 -8.28 19.57 10.89
C VAL A 184 -7.73 20.91 10.40
N VAL A 185 -6.60 21.36 10.93
CA VAL A 185 -5.95 22.61 10.50
C VAL A 185 -5.57 22.56 9.02
N ASN A 186 -5.03 21.45 8.53
CA ASN A 186 -4.71 21.27 7.12
C ASN A 186 -5.97 21.24 6.22
N MET A 187 -7.06 20.64 6.67
CA MET A 187 -8.33 20.69 5.95
C MET A 187 -8.86 22.11 5.83
N ILE A 188 -8.78 22.89 6.90
CA ILE A 188 -9.19 24.30 6.90
C ILE A 188 -8.30 25.11 5.93
N LYS A 189 -6.97 24.95 6.00
CA LYS A 189 -6.02 25.59 5.08
C LYS A 189 -6.29 25.27 3.61
N LYS A 190 -6.80 24.08 3.32
CA LYS A 190 -7.19 23.63 1.97
C LYS A 190 -8.62 24.01 1.59
N GLY A 191 -9.31 24.87 2.35
CA GLY A 191 -10.68 25.30 2.07
C GLY A 191 -11.76 24.24 2.33
N ARG A 192 -11.45 23.17 3.10
CA ARG A 192 -12.35 22.03 3.33
C ARG A 192 -13.07 22.13 4.68
N LEU A 193 -13.64 23.31 4.97
CA LEU A 193 -14.27 23.64 6.26
C LEU A 193 -15.34 22.62 6.70
N ILE A 194 -16.26 22.25 5.81
CA ILE A 194 -17.35 21.31 6.13
C ILE A 194 -16.77 19.96 6.63
N ARG A 195 -15.70 19.49 6.04
CA ARG A 195 -15.05 18.24 6.45
C ARG A 195 -14.30 18.37 7.75
N ALA A 196 -13.62 19.48 7.95
CA ALA A 196 -12.99 19.78 9.23
C ALA A 196 -14.02 19.75 10.37
N VAL A 197 -15.17 20.38 10.16
CA VAL A 197 -16.29 20.35 11.12
C VAL A 197 -16.85 18.94 11.31
N THR A 198 -17.06 18.18 10.24
CA THR A 198 -17.52 16.78 10.33
C THR A 198 -16.53 15.90 11.10
N LEU A 199 -15.24 16.12 10.92
CA LEU A 199 -14.19 15.41 11.66
C LEU A 199 -14.20 15.79 13.15
N MET A 200 -14.45 17.07 13.47
CA MET A 200 -14.52 17.57 14.85
C MET A 200 -15.78 17.07 15.57
N LEU A 201 -16.94 17.10 14.91
CA LEU A 201 -18.24 16.71 15.49
C LEU A 201 -18.44 15.19 15.65
N GLY A 202 -17.42 14.40 15.30
CA GLY A 202 -17.45 12.99 15.62
C GLY A 202 -18.04 12.13 14.50
N ARG A 203 -17.32 12.03 13.40
CA ARG A 203 -17.46 10.87 12.54
C ARG A 203 -17.31 9.60 13.39
N LYS A 204 -18.25 8.68 13.26
CA LYS A 204 -18.14 7.38 13.89
C LYS A 204 -16.89 6.68 13.33
N ARG A 205 -15.91 6.42 14.18
CA ARG A 205 -14.76 5.61 13.79
C ARG A 205 -15.28 4.21 13.53
N GLY A 206 -14.99 3.65 12.37
CA GLY A 206 -15.23 2.24 12.14
C GLY A 206 -14.39 1.40 13.10
N THR A 207 -14.92 0.26 13.50
CA THR A 207 -14.19 -0.76 14.27
C THR A 207 -13.85 -1.95 13.37
N LEU A 208 -12.92 -2.80 13.82
CA LEU A 208 -12.52 -3.98 13.04
C LEU A 208 -13.68 -4.98 12.92
N GLU A 209 -14.58 -5.01 13.92
CA GLU A 209 -15.75 -5.87 13.95
C GLU A 209 -16.80 -5.45 12.90
N GLU A 210 -16.82 -4.19 12.52
CA GLU A 210 -17.72 -3.66 11.48
C GLU A 210 -17.33 -4.06 10.07
N VAL A 211 -16.12 -4.63 9.84
CA VAL A 211 -15.71 -5.12 8.52
C VAL A 211 -16.31 -6.50 8.29
N PRO A 212 -17.27 -6.66 7.34
CA PRO A 212 -17.88 -7.94 7.08
C PRO A 212 -16.87 -8.96 6.53
N GLU A 213 -16.90 -10.18 7.05
CA GLU A 213 -16.02 -11.26 6.59
C GLU A 213 -16.18 -11.51 5.07
N ALA A 214 -17.41 -11.46 4.56
CA ALA A 214 -17.68 -11.64 3.13
C ALA A 214 -16.92 -10.64 2.24
N THR A 215 -16.53 -9.47 2.79
CA THR A 215 -15.79 -8.44 2.06
C THR A 215 -14.33 -8.81 1.81
N ILE A 216 -13.76 -9.66 2.67
CA ILE A 216 -12.32 -9.90 2.71
C ILE A 216 -11.96 -11.40 2.80
N HIS A 217 -12.92 -12.31 2.71
CA HIS A 217 -12.68 -13.74 3.00
C HIS A 217 -11.61 -14.38 2.11
N LEU A 218 -11.55 -14.02 0.82
CA LEU A 218 -10.52 -14.53 -0.08
C LEU A 218 -9.15 -13.88 0.17
N ASP A 219 -9.12 -12.60 0.55
CA ASP A 219 -7.88 -11.94 0.99
C ASP A 219 -7.36 -12.58 2.29
N GLN A 220 -8.25 -12.97 3.21
CA GLN A 220 -7.86 -13.67 4.42
C GLN A 220 -7.33 -15.09 4.11
N GLU A 221 -7.94 -15.78 3.16
CA GLU A 221 -7.45 -17.07 2.68
C GLU A 221 -6.07 -16.91 2.01
N LEU A 222 -5.87 -15.87 1.21
CA LEU A 222 -4.57 -15.53 0.63
C LEU A 222 -3.50 -15.35 1.72
N MET A 223 -3.79 -14.56 2.75
CA MET A 223 -2.87 -14.35 3.88
C MET A 223 -2.55 -15.65 4.61
N ASN A 224 -3.55 -16.48 4.86
CA ASN A 224 -3.34 -17.77 5.52
C ASN A 224 -2.44 -18.69 4.69
N ARG A 225 -2.63 -18.76 3.36
CA ARG A 225 -1.78 -19.56 2.47
C ARG A 225 -0.33 -19.10 2.40
N LEU A 226 -0.09 -17.80 2.55
CA LEU A 226 1.25 -17.21 2.46
C LEU A 226 2.02 -17.25 3.78
N PHE A 227 1.34 -17.00 4.89
CA PHE A 227 2.01 -16.74 6.18
C PHE A 227 1.67 -17.76 7.28
N LYS A 228 0.68 -18.62 7.06
CA LYS A 228 0.28 -19.69 7.99
C LYS A 228 0.16 -21.01 7.25
N PRO A 229 1.25 -21.51 6.66
CA PRO A 229 1.23 -22.85 6.09
C PRO A 229 0.92 -23.85 7.22
N GLY A 230 -0.12 -24.68 7.01
CA GLY A 230 -0.59 -25.71 7.95
C GLY A 230 0.45 -26.78 8.22
#